data_f78601ca470bb523ce871c0210732dba
#
_entry.id   f78601ca470bb523ce871c0210732dba
#
_cell.length_a   1.000
_cell.length_b   1.000
_cell.length_c   1.000
_cell.angle_alpha   90.00
_cell.angle_beta   90.00
_cell.angle_gamma   90.00
#
_symmetry.space_group_name_H-M   'P 1'
#
loop_
_entity.id
_entity.type
_entity.pdbx_description
1 polymer ?
#
loop_
_entity_poly.entity_id
_entity_poly.type
_entity_poly.pdbx_seq_one_letter_code
_entity_poly.pdbx_strand_id
1 'polypeptide(L)'
;MWLLHGVNQPRVEARGNGQADAHGGTAYENATEFTFEDGKGRLRVHSLLPREREVVKRGGPGWEFWTPGDEFGGAWGSGKNWPLDPPEGGPLPSDPYLRKMWKTFWGEDFNKLLPSNTRAVVPAAWRVEVSPLRQAKEDLFLHVLEIGDRDDNRASKVELVDGSNVTGALVEGGTIAVFATIDGPLTEGELTIPDVETSNILITNLKPNAKFELQMTGGRANWRGGLFNGVPIGTYIGQSNSSGVLYLPFKGRKEGRLRFRLLS
;
A
#
# COMPACT_ATOMS: atom_id res chain seq x y z
N MET A 1 -10.59 -1.77 -5.24
CA MET A 1 -9.40 -1.43 -6.04
C MET A 1 -8.52 -0.46 -5.27
N TRP A 2 -7.23 -0.69 -5.25
CA TRP A 2 -6.22 0.21 -4.69
C TRP A 2 -5.38 0.80 -5.84
N LEU A 3 -4.98 2.08 -5.72
CA LEU A 3 -4.30 2.83 -6.78
C LEU A 3 -3.04 3.50 -6.23
N LEU A 4 -1.98 3.50 -7.05
CA LEU A 4 -0.78 4.28 -6.82
C LEU A 4 -0.34 4.94 -8.12
N HIS A 5 -0.17 6.26 -8.08
CA HIS A 5 0.30 7.06 -9.21
C HIS A 5 1.80 7.31 -9.16
N GLY A 6 2.44 7.34 -10.32
CA GLY A 6 3.85 7.62 -10.48
C GLY A 6 4.15 8.41 -11.75
N VAL A 7 5.25 9.16 -11.72
CA VAL A 7 5.70 9.96 -12.88
C VAL A 7 6.20 9.07 -14.00
N ASN A 8 6.99 8.07 -13.66
CA ASN A 8 7.63 7.18 -14.62
C ASN A 8 6.92 5.83 -14.68
N GLN A 9 7.16 5.11 -15.78
CA GLN A 9 6.60 3.77 -15.99
C GLN A 9 7.04 2.82 -14.89
N PRO A 10 6.10 2.18 -14.17
CA PRO A 10 6.44 1.17 -13.19
C PRO A 10 6.93 -0.12 -13.84
N ARG A 11 7.87 -0.80 -13.17
CA ARG A 11 8.22 -2.17 -13.45
C ARG A 11 7.38 -3.08 -12.56
N VAL A 12 6.77 -4.09 -13.13
CA VAL A 12 5.96 -5.09 -12.40
C VAL A 12 6.70 -6.43 -12.43
N GLU A 13 6.94 -7.00 -11.26
CA GLU A 13 7.52 -8.33 -11.10
C GLU A 13 6.41 -9.38 -11.09
N ALA A 14 6.32 -10.15 -12.18
CA ALA A 14 5.31 -11.18 -12.34
C ALA A 14 5.92 -12.46 -12.93
N ARG A 15 5.27 -13.60 -12.69
CA ARG A 15 5.71 -14.91 -13.21
C ARG A 15 5.44 -15.13 -14.69
N GLY A 16 4.79 -14.19 -15.35
CA GLY A 16 4.42 -14.30 -16.78
C GLY A 16 4.44 -12.96 -17.47
N ASN A 17 4.26 -13.00 -18.78
CA ASN A 17 4.10 -11.79 -19.57
C ASN A 17 2.74 -11.16 -19.27
N GLY A 18 2.72 -9.85 -19.08
CA GLY A 18 1.47 -9.12 -18.92
C GLY A 18 0.61 -9.16 -20.18
N GLN A 19 -0.69 -9.08 -19.98
CA GLN A 19 -1.68 -8.98 -21.07
C GLN A 19 -2.02 -7.51 -21.30
N ALA A 20 -1.78 -7.03 -22.52
CA ALA A 20 -2.17 -5.67 -22.89
C ALA A 20 -3.69 -5.57 -23.03
N ASP A 21 -4.26 -4.48 -22.52
CA ASP A 21 -5.66 -4.11 -22.75
C ASP A 21 -5.79 -3.04 -23.84
N ALA A 22 -7.03 -2.75 -24.24
CA ALA A 22 -7.32 -1.74 -25.27
C ALA A 22 -7.12 -0.28 -24.79
N HIS A 23 -6.77 -0.08 -23.51
CA HIS A 23 -6.76 1.22 -22.87
C HIS A 23 -5.38 1.59 -22.28
N GLY A 24 -4.30 1.17 -22.94
CA GLY A 24 -2.93 1.49 -22.53
C GLY A 24 -2.53 0.81 -21.22
N GLY A 25 -3.25 -0.20 -20.79
CA GLY A 25 -2.95 -1.02 -19.63
C GLY A 25 -2.18 -2.29 -19.99
N THR A 26 -1.48 -2.81 -19.00
CA THR A 26 -0.91 -4.16 -19.03
C THR A 26 -1.24 -4.83 -17.71
N ALA A 27 -2.04 -5.89 -17.78
CA ALA A 27 -2.52 -6.66 -16.62
C ALA A 27 -1.59 -7.84 -16.33
N TYR A 28 -1.35 -8.08 -15.05
CA TYR A 28 -0.53 -9.18 -14.52
C TYR A 28 -1.31 -9.88 -13.41
N GLU A 29 -1.52 -11.17 -13.54
CA GLU A 29 -2.13 -11.96 -12.49
C GLU A 29 -1.12 -12.28 -11.38
N ASN A 30 -1.56 -12.11 -10.14
CA ASN A 30 -0.82 -12.46 -8.93
C ASN A 30 0.60 -11.87 -8.84
N ALA A 31 0.84 -10.72 -9.49
CA ALA A 31 2.07 -9.98 -9.27
C ALA A 31 2.18 -9.55 -7.81
N THR A 32 3.33 -9.74 -7.20
CA THR A 32 3.57 -9.48 -5.78
C THR A 32 4.36 -8.22 -5.52
N GLU A 33 5.02 -7.71 -6.55
CA GLU A 33 5.88 -6.54 -6.41
C GLU A 33 5.81 -5.66 -7.66
N PHE A 34 5.89 -4.35 -7.44
CA PHE A 34 6.13 -3.38 -8.51
C PHE A 34 6.93 -2.19 -7.98
N THR A 35 7.64 -1.54 -8.90
CA THR A 35 8.62 -0.50 -8.56
C THR A 35 8.42 0.73 -9.43
N PHE A 36 8.43 1.90 -8.80
CA PHE A 36 8.58 3.19 -9.46
C PHE A 36 9.98 3.74 -9.19
N GLU A 37 10.58 4.34 -10.20
CA GLU A 37 11.88 5.01 -10.08
C GLU A 37 11.77 6.45 -10.60
N ASP A 38 12.31 7.40 -9.85
CA ASP A 38 12.40 8.79 -10.25
C ASP A 38 13.71 9.41 -9.77
N GLY A 39 14.51 9.92 -10.71
CA GLY A 39 15.84 10.45 -10.40
C GLY A 39 16.70 9.40 -9.70
N LYS A 40 17.08 9.69 -8.45
CA LYS A 40 17.85 8.78 -7.58
C LYS A 40 16.96 7.96 -6.65
N GLY A 41 15.68 8.26 -6.59
CA GLY A 41 14.73 7.59 -5.70
C GLY A 41 14.10 6.36 -6.32
N ARG A 42 13.76 5.40 -5.48
CA ARG A 42 12.97 4.23 -5.80
C ARG A 42 11.90 4.00 -4.76
N LEU A 43 10.70 3.71 -5.22
CA LEU A 43 9.60 3.20 -4.42
C LEU A 43 9.28 1.79 -4.89
N ARG A 44 9.53 0.80 -4.03
CA ARG A 44 9.11 -0.58 -4.23
C ARG A 44 7.89 -0.87 -3.41
N VAL A 45 6.90 -1.51 -4.00
CA VAL A 45 5.65 -1.88 -3.34
C VAL A 45 5.52 -3.39 -3.35
N HIS A 46 5.45 -3.96 -2.15
CA HIS A 46 5.13 -5.37 -1.94
C HIS A 46 3.63 -5.48 -1.69
N SER A 47 2.93 -6.14 -2.61
CA SER A 47 1.49 -6.34 -2.53
C SER A 47 1.20 -7.68 -1.85
N LEU A 48 0.69 -7.65 -0.63
CA LEU A 48 0.43 -8.84 0.19
C LEU A 48 -1.03 -9.27 0.11
N LEU A 49 -1.97 -8.33 0.17
CA LEU A 49 -3.40 -8.55 0.03
C LEU A 49 -4.00 -7.64 -1.04
N PRO A 50 -5.02 -8.12 -1.77
CA PRO A 50 -5.61 -9.46 -1.73
C PRO A 50 -4.62 -10.52 -2.24
N ARG A 51 -4.76 -11.78 -1.82
CA ARG A 51 -3.84 -12.87 -2.23
C ARG A 51 -3.97 -13.18 -3.73
N GLU A 52 -5.21 -13.35 -4.19
CA GLU A 52 -5.53 -13.51 -5.61
C GLU A 52 -5.87 -12.11 -6.16
N ARG A 53 -5.00 -11.58 -7.00
CA ARG A 53 -5.08 -10.20 -7.49
C ARG A 53 -4.72 -10.06 -8.95
N GLU A 54 -5.28 -9.03 -9.55
CA GLU A 54 -4.81 -8.45 -10.79
C GLU A 54 -4.05 -7.16 -10.48
N VAL A 55 -2.90 -7.00 -11.10
CA VAL A 55 -2.11 -5.77 -11.05
C VAL A 55 -2.06 -5.20 -12.46
N VAL A 56 -2.64 -4.04 -12.67
CA VAL A 56 -2.63 -3.37 -13.97
C VAL A 56 -1.72 -2.15 -13.88
N LYS A 57 -0.68 -2.10 -14.70
CA LYS A 57 0.02 -0.84 -14.93
C LYS A 57 -0.63 -0.14 -16.12
N ARG A 58 -0.94 1.14 -15.97
CA ARG A 58 -1.62 1.94 -16.98
C ARG A 58 -1.02 3.33 -17.07
N GLY A 59 -0.92 3.85 -18.29
CA GLY A 59 -0.41 5.18 -18.53
C GLY A 59 0.54 5.24 -19.70
N GLY A 60 1.33 6.32 -19.74
CA GLY A 60 2.25 6.64 -20.82
C GLY A 60 1.57 7.35 -21.98
N PRO A 61 2.31 7.64 -23.08
CA PRO A 61 1.84 8.50 -24.15
C PRO A 61 0.47 8.12 -24.69
N GLY A 62 -0.49 9.05 -24.61
CA GLY A 62 -1.86 8.86 -25.03
C GLY A 62 -2.78 8.20 -23.99
N TRP A 63 -2.27 7.78 -22.83
CA TRP A 63 -3.02 7.10 -21.77
C TRP A 63 -2.77 7.66 -20.37
N GLU A 64 -2.08 8.80 -20.28
CA GLU A 64 -1.88 9.53 -19.04
C GLU A 64 -3.24 9.94 -18.48
N PHE A 65 -3.52 9.67 -17.20
CA PHE A 65 -4.79 9.98 -16.52
C PHE A 65 -6.05 9.35 -17.12
N TRP A 66 -5.91 8.29 -17.91
CA TRP A 66 -7.06 7.58 -18.42
C TRP A 66 -7.97 7.12 -17.29
N THR A 67 -9.27 7.36 -17.42
CA THR A 67 -10.31 6.88 -16.51
C THR A 67 -11.34 6.10 -17.30
N PRO A 68 -11.83 4.94 -16.79
CA PRO A 68 -12.94 4.26 -17.42
C PRO A 68 -14.21 5.10 -17.31
N GLY A 69 -15.02 5.11 -18.33
CA GLY A 69 -16.38 5.60 -18.26
C GLY A 69 -16.81 6.39 -19.48
N ASP A 70 -17.82 5.86 -20.14
CA ASP A 70 -18.68 6.61 -21.05
C ASP A 70 -19.78 7.37 -20.28
N GLU A 71 -19.80 7.22 -18.95
CA GLU A 71 -20.88 7.65 -18.07
C GLU A 71 -21.06 9.17 -18.01
N PHE A 72 -20.02 9.91 -18.34
CA PHE A 72 -20.07 11.38 -18.33
C PHE A 72 -20.22 12.00 -19.72
N GLY A 73 -20.68 11.24 -20.69
CA GLY A 73 -21.13 11.67 -22.03
C GLY A 73 -20.24 12.69 -22.73
N GLY A 74 -19.35 12.25 -23.59
CA GLY A 74 -18.58 13.15 -24.43
C GLY A 74 -17.11 13.30 -24.02
N ALA A 75 -16.57 14.51 -24.08
CA ALA A 75 -15.13 14.77 -23.96
C ALA A 75 -14.45 14.28 -22.66
N TRP A 76 -15.21 13.98 -21.62
CA TRP A 76 -14.74 13.49 -20.35
C TRP A 76 -14.83 11.96 -20.20
N GLY A 77 -15.68 11.32 -20.96
CA GLY A 77 -15.98 9.90 -20.84
C GLY A 77 -15.44 9.04 -21.97
N SER A 78 -14.61 9.60 -22.84
CA SER A 78 -14.07 8.81 -23.96
C SER A 78 -12.97 7.82 -23.57
N GLY A 79 -12.72 7.62 -22.27
CA GLY A 79 -11.63 6.78 -21.81
C GLY A 79 -10.26 7.27 -22.23
N LYS A 80 -10.18 8.45 -22.82
CA LYS A 80 -8.92 9.08 -23.19
C LYS A 80 -8.49 10.00 -22.06
N ASN A 81 -7.20 10.08 -21.92
CA ASN A 81 -6.54 10.98 -21.03
C ASN A 81 -7.14 12.36 -21.03
N TRP A 82 -7.04 12.96 -19.89
CA TRP A 82 -7.02 14.39 -19.80
C TRP A 82 -5.84 14.91 -20.62
N PRO A 83 -6.04 15.56 -21.77
CA PRO A 83 -4.92 16.02 -22.56
C PRO A 83 -4.17 17.07 -21.76
N LEU A 84 -2.87 16.90 -21.63
CA LEU A 84 -1.97 17.89 -21.02
C LEU A 84 -1.98 19.19 -21.83
N ASP A 85 -2.20 19.06 -23.13
CA ASP A 85 -2.44 20.18 -24.04
C ASP A 85 -3.85 20.05 -24.62
N PRO A 86 -4.61 21.15 -24.75
CA PRO A 86 -5.81 21.11 -25.53
C PRO A 86 -5.44 20.60 -26.92
N PRO A 87 -6.17 19.62 -27.48
CA PRO A 87 -5.90 19.14 -28.82
C PRO A 87 -5.90 20.35 -29.76
N GLU A 88 -4.84 20.53 -30.54
CA GLU A 88 -4.78 21.57 -31.55
C GLU A 88 -6.05 21.51 -32.41
N GLY A 89 -6.88 22.55 -32.32
CA GLY A 89 -8.15 22.63 -33.04
C GLY A 89 -9.31 21.81 -32.44
N GLY A 90 -9.15 21.18 -31.25
CA GLY A 90 -10.27 20.50 -30.60
C GLY A 90 -11.33 21.47 -30.08
N PRO A 91 -12.63 21.09 -30.10
CA PRO A 91 -13.68 21.96 -29.58
C PRO A 91 -13.48 22.15 -28.08
N LEU A 92 -13.37 23.41 -27.66
CA LEU A 92 -13.48 23.76 -26.25
C LEU A 92 -14.87 23.32 -25.73
N PRO A 93 -14.98 22.92 -24.47
CA PRO A 93 -16.28 22.62 -23.86
C PRO A 93 -17.29 23.72 -24.18
N SER A 94 -18.50 23.35 -24.55
CA SER A 94 -19.58 24.32 -24.83
C SER A 94 -20.00 25.08 -23.55
N ASP A 95 -19.85 24.46 -22.39
CA ASP A 95 -20.14 25.07 -21.10
C ASP A 95 -19.11 26.19 -20.78
N PRO A 96 -19.60 27.44 -20.51
CA PRO A 96 -18.71 28.58 -20.23
C PRO A 96 -17.84 28.40 -18.99
N TYR A 97 -18.32 27.68 -17.97
CA TYR A 97 -17.57 27.42 -16.72
C TYR A 97 -16.46 26.41 -16.95
N LEU A 98 -16.77 25.30 -17.64
CA LEU A 98 -15.78 24.30 -18.02
C LEU A 98 -14.75 24.89 -18.98
N ARG A 99 -15.16 25.75 -19.89
CA ARG A 99 -14.25 26.48 -20.82
C ARG A 99 -13.32 27.41 -20.04
N LYS A 100 -13.82 28.09 -19.02
CA LYS A 100 -13.01 28.97 -18.17
C LYS A 100 -12.04 28.14 -17.34
N MET A 101 -12.49 27.04 -16.73
CA MET A 101 -11.63 26.09 -16.02
C MET A 101 -10.54 25.52 -16.94
N TRP A 102 -10.92 25.10 -18.14
CA TRP A 102 -9.99 24.59 -19.13
C TRP A 102 -8.89 25.59 -19.45
N LYS A 103 -9.24 26.84 -19.72
CA LYS A 103 -8.28 27.90 -19.96
C LYS A 103 -7.41 28.23 -18.75
N THR A 104 -7.97 28.11 -17.55
CA THR A 104 -7.24 28.37 -16.30
C THR A 104 -6.27 27.25 -15.97
N PHE A 105 -6.65 25.99 -16.19
CA PHE A 105 -5.82 24.84 -15.84
C PHE A 105 -4.84 24.41 -16.92
N TRP A 106 -5.15 24.66 -18.20
CA TRP A 106 -4.39 24.15 -19.35
C TRP A 106 -3.91 25.22 -20.32
N GLY A 107 -4.33 26.46 -20.16
CA GLY A 107 -3.91 27.54 -21.02
C GLY A 107 -2.56 28.16 -20.61
N GLU A 108 -2.03 29.04 -21.47
CA GLU A 108 -0.82 29.81 -21.19
C GLU A 108 -0.88 30.58 -19.86
N ASP A 109 -2.07 30.87 -19.36
CA ASP A 109 -2.28 31.64 -18.15
C ASP A 109 -1.98 30.81 -16.87
N PHE A 110 -2.08 29.48 -16.90
CA PHE A 110 -1.71 28.66 -15.74
C PHE A 110 -0.22 28.75 -15.42
N ASN A 111 0.62 28.70 -16.43
CA ASN A 111 2.07 28.86 -16.26
C ASN A 111 2.44 30.28 -15.80
N LYS A 112 1.62 31.29 -16.09
CA LYS A 112 1.80 32.67 -15.60
C LYS A 112 1.30 32.86 -14.17
N LEU A 113 0.37 32.03 -13.70
CA LEU A 113 -0.16 32.09 -12.33
C LEU A 113 0.74 31.38 -11.32
N LEU A 114 1.61 30.48 -11.76
CA LEU A 114 2.59 29.84 -10.87
C LEU A 114 3.72 30.83 -10.55
N PRO A 115 4.10 30.97 -9.29
CA PRO A 115 5.29 31.73 -8.93
C PRO A 115 6.50 31.23 -9.74
N SER A 116 7.34 32.14 -10.19
CA SER A 116 8.50 31.82 -11.04
C SER A 116 9.51 30.83 -10.40
N ASN A 117 9.40 30.61 -9.10
CA ASN A 117 10.17 29.64 -8.33
C ASN A 117 9.44 28.31 -8.10
N THR A 118 8.21 28.17 -8.61
CA THR A 118 7.49 26.91 -8.52
C THR A 118 8.06 25.97 -9.57
N ARG A 119 8.62 24.85 -9.12
CA ARG A 119 9.04 23.77 -10.03
C ARG A 119 7.82 23.35 -10.84
N ALA A 120 8.02 23.16 -12.14
CA ALA A 120 6.98 22.62 -12.99
C ALA A 120 6.37 21.39 -12.32
N VAL A 121 5.04 21.37 -12.19
CA VAL A 121 4.34 20.19 -11.69
C VAL A 121 4.56 19.09 -12.72
N VAL A 122 5.25 18.04 -12.32
CA VAL A 122 5.43 16.87 -13.16
C VAL A 122 4.22 15.97 -12.92
N PRO A 123 3.35 15.80 -13.91
CA PRO A 123 2.16 14.99 -13.75
C PRO A 123 2.53 13.51 -13.61
N ALA A 124 1.76 12.81 -12.79
CA ALA A 124 1.89 11.36 -12.64
C ALA A 124 1.29 10.66 -13.87
N ALA A 125 2.12 10.42 -14.88
CA ALA A 125 1.71 9.86 -16.17
C ALA A 125 1.39 8.36 -16.14
N TRP A 126 1.68 7.70 -15.04
CA TRP A 126 1.47 6.27 -14.86
C TRP A 126 0.75 5.98 -13.54
N ARG A 127 0.07 4.85 -13.50
CA ARG A 127 -0.47 4.30 -12.26
C ARG A 127 -0.41 2.78 -12.26
N VAL A 128 -0.46 2.23 -11.07
CA VAL A 128 -0.70 0.82 -10.81
C VAL A 128 -2.04 0.69 -10.11
N GLU A 129 -2.87 -0.19 -10.63
CA GLU A 129 -4.16 -0.58 -10.09
C GLU A 129 -4.02 -2.00 -9.53
N VAL A 130 -4.43 -2.22 -8.29
CA VAL A 130 -4.49 -3.54 -7.68
C VAL A 130 -5.94 -3.87 -7.37
N SER A 131 -6.44 -4.95 -7.92
CA SER A 131 -7.81 -5.42 -7.75
C SER A 131 -7.83 -6.90 -7.35
N PRO A 132 -8.81 -7.35 -6.56
CA PRO A 132 -9.02 -8.77 -6.36
C PRO A 132 -9.46 -9.43 -7.68
N LEU A 133 -8.99 -10.66 -7.94
CA LEU A 133 -9.42 -11.43 -9.12
C LEU A 133 -10.88 -11.86 -9.05
N ARG A 134 -11.43 -11.96 -7.85
CA ARG A 134 -12.82 -12.37 -7.63
C ARG A 134 -13.56 -11.27 -6.90
N GLN A 135 -14.77 -11.01 -7.32
CA GLN A 135 -15.65 -10.09 -6.61
C GLN A 135 -16.02 -10.65 -5.24
N ALA A 136 -15.85 -9.85 -4.21
CA ALA A 136 -16.27 -10.10 -2.84
C ALA A 136 -17.07 -8.90 -2.32
N LYS A 137 -17.79 -9.09 -1.21
CA LYS A 137 -18.48 -7.98 -0.54
C LYS A 137 -17.49 -7.06 0.15
N GLU A 138 -16.38 -7.62 0.61
CA GLU A 138 -15.33 -6.93 1.35
C GLU A 138 -13.97 -7.48 0.90
N ASP A 139 -13.02 -6.59 0.71
CA ASP A 139 -11.65 -6.92 0.36
C ASP A 139 -10.68 -6.16 1.26
N LEU A 140 -9.65 -6.86 1.72
CA LEU A 140 -8.55 -6.25 2.44
C LEU A 140 -7.39 -5.99 1.49
N PHE A 141 -6.82 -4.79 1.62
CA PHE A 141 -5.60 -4.40 0.92
C PHE A 141 -4.48 -4.19 1.93
N LEU A 142 -3.37 -4.88 1.71
CA LEU A 142 -2.16 -4.72 2.52
C LEU A 142 -0.95 -4.62 1.59
N HIS A 143 -0.30 -3.47 1.66
CA HIS A 143 0.92 -3.19 0.90
C HIS A 143 2.02 -2.68 1.82
N VAL A 144 3.25 -3.11 1.56
CA VAL A 144 4.44 -2.53 2.18
C VAL A 144 5.15 -1.68 1.16
N LEU A 145 5.36 -0.41 1.48
CA LEU A 145 6.02 0.57 0.65
C LEU A 145 7.45 0.77 1.16
N GLU A 146 8.42 0.37 0.35
CA GLU A 146 9.85 0.51 0.64
C GLU A 146 10.43 1.65 -0.19
N ILE A 147 10.91 2.68 0.50
CA ILE A 147 11.54 3.84 -0.12
C ILE A 147 13.05 3.68 0.04
N GLY A 148 13.79 3.83 -1.06
CA GLY A 148 15.23 3.69 -1.08
C GLY A 148 15.90 4.41 -2.24
N ASP A 149 17.20 4.29 -2.31
CA ASP A 149 17.96 4.77 -3.45
C ASP A 149 17.83 3.83 -4.64
N ARG A 150 17.79 4.40 -5.85
CA ARG A 150 17.69 3.62 -7.09
C ARG A 150 18.84 2.62 -7.25
N ASP A 151 20.03 3.01 -6.81
CA ASP A 151 21.23 2.20 -6.94
C ASP A 151 21.37 1.12 -5.87
N ASP A 152 20.53 1.13 -4.82
CA ASP A 152 20.47 0.06 -3.82
C ASP A 152 19.59 -1.08 -4.34
N ASN A 153 20.23 -2.12 -4.85
CA ASN A 153 19.55 -3.28 -5.42
C ASN A 153 19.00 -4.26 -4.37
N ARG A 154 19.20 -4.00 -3.08
CA ARG A 154 18.63 -4.86 -2.03
C ARG A 154 17.14 -4.62 -1.96
N ALA A 155 16.38 -5.71 -2.04
CA ALA A 155 14.96 -5.74 -1.76
C ALA A 155 14.78 -6.28 -0.35
N SER A 156 14.00 -5.59 0.46
CA SER A 156 13.58 -6.14 1.74
C SER A 156 12.73 -7.38 1.54
N LYS A 157 13.01 -8.43 2.30
CA LYS A 157 12.12 -9.58 2.35
C LYS A 157 10.86 -9.20 3.11
N VAL A 158 9.71 -9.33 2.45
CA VAL A 158 8.41 -9.02 3.03
C VAL A 158 7.51 -10.25 2.93
N GLU A 159 6.91 -10.64 4.05
CA GLU A 159 6.03 -11.81 4.13
C GLU A 159 4.70 -11.43 4.78
N LEU A 160 3.62 -12.03 4.28
CA LEU A 160 2.30 -11.90 4.91
C LEU A 160 2.26 -12.75 6.19
N VAL A 161 1.76 -12.17 7.25
CA VAL A 161 1.50 -12.85 8.52
C VAL A 161 -0.01 -12.91 8.75
N ASP A 162 -0.54 -14.10 8.96
CA ASP A 162 -1.96 -14.31 9.17
C ASP A 162 -2.28 -14.78 10.59
N GLY A 163 -3.51 -14.49 10.98
CA GLY A 163 -4.02 -14.91 12.27
C GLY A 163 -5.54 -14.90 12.37
N SER A 164 -6.03 -15.10 13.57
CA SER A 164 -7.45 -14.95 13.89
C SER A 164 -7.74 -13.49 14.24
N ASN A 165 -8.69 -12.86 13.54
CA ASN A 165 -9.07 -11.46 13.66
C ASN A 165 -8.00 -10.46 13.24
N VAL A 166 -6.84 -10.94 12.76
CA VAL A 166 -5.70 -10.11 12.41
C VAL A 166 -5.00 -10.60 11.15
N THR A 167 -4.37 -9.69 10.45
CA THR A 167 -3.39 -9.94 9.39
C THR A 167 -2.24 -8.95 9.54
N GLY A 168 -1.11 -9.19 8.91
CA GLY A 168 0.02 -8.28 9.03
C GLY A 168 1.12 -8.53 8.02
N ALA A 169 2.18 -7.76 8.15
CA ALA A 169 3.39 -7.88 7.37
C ALA A 169 4.60 -8.06 8.26
N LEU A 170 5.42 -9.06 7.96
CA LEU A 170 6.79 -9.16 8.44
C LEU A 170 7.70 -8.50 7.43
N VAL A 171 8.49 -7.54 7.88
CA VAL A 171 9.48 -6.83 7.07
C VAL A 171 10.88 -7.26 7.50
N GLU A 172 11.80 -7.35 6.55
CA GLU A 172 13.22 -7.63 6.81
C GLU A 172 13.76 -6.77 7.95
N GLY A 173 14.59 -7.33 8.81
CA GLY A 173 14.97 -6.73 10.09
C GLY A 173 14.05 -7.14 11.24
N GLY A 174 13.04 -7.99 10.96
CA GLY A 174 12.24 -8.67 11.96
C GLY A 174 11.11 -7.85 12.56
N THR A 175 10.63 -6.80 11.91
CA THR A 175 9.45 -6.06 12.37
C THR A 175 8.18 -6.67 11.81
N ILE A 176 7.23 -7.01 12.69
CA ILE A 176 5.88 -7.43 12.32
C ILE A 176 4.90 -6.31 12.64
N ALA A 177 4.16 -5.84 11.63
CA ALA A 177 3.04 -4.92 11.81
C ALA A 177 1.72 -5.68 11.63
N VAL A 178 0.83 -5.58 12.62
CA VAL A 178 -0.42 -6.36 12.73
C VAL A 178 -1.61 -5.42 12.70
N PHE A 179 -2.61 -5.74 11.90
CA PHE A 179 -3.83 -4.99 11.67
C PHE A 179 -5.05 -5.86 11.91
N ALA A 180 -6.17 -5.24 12.32
CA ALA A 180 -7.44 -5.91 12.44
C ALA A 180 -7.99 -6.34 11.07
N THR A 181 -8.66 -7.49 11.04
CA THR A 181 -9.47 -7.95 9.90
C THR A 181 -10.97 -7.87 10.20
N ILE A 182 -11.33 -7.31 11.34
CA ILE A 182 -12.70 -7.11 11.81
C ILE A 182 -12.96 -5.62 12.08
N ASP A 183 -14.21 -5.24 12.08
CA ASP A 183 -14.62 -3.89 12.44
C ASP A 183 -14.45 -3.60 13.93
N GLY A 184 -14.09 -2.34 14.23
CA GLY A 184 -13.94 -1.87 15.60
C GLY A 184 -12.61 -2.26 16.27
N PRO A 185 -12.45 -1.87 17.55
CA PRO A 185 -11.23 -2.15 18.29
C PRO A 185 -11.07 -3.64 18.59
N LEU A 186 -9.87 -4.17 18.37
CA LEU A 186 -9.52 -5.52 18.75
C LEU A 186 -9.54 -5.68 20.27
N THR A 187 -10.21 -6.72 20.73
CA THR A 187 -10.17 -7.18 22.13
C THR A 187 -9.37 -8.45 22.29
N GLU A 188 -9.20 -9.21 21.21
CA GLU A 188 -8.39 -10.43 21.18
C GLU A 188 -7.93 -10.73 19.77
N GLY A 189 -6.89 -11.52 19.65
CA GLY A 189 -6.39 -12.02 18.37
C GLY A 189 -5.27 -13.03 18.58
N GLU A 190 -4.98 -13.75 17.52
CA GLU A 190 -3.87 -14.70 17.47
C GLU A 190 -3.16 -14.55 16.13
N LEU A 191 -1.84 -14.56 16.14
CA LEU A 191 -1.06 -14.59 14.90
C LEU A 191 0.02 -15.65 14.97
N THR A 192 0.37 -16.21 13.81
CA THR A 192 1.51 -17.09 13.64
C THR A 192 2.74 -16.26 13.30
N ILE A 193 3.78 -16.35 14.12
CA ILE A 193 5.07 -15.71 13.88
C ILE A 193 5.91 -16.71 13.08
N PRO A 194 6.39 -16.33 11.87
CA PRO A 194 7.21 -17.23 11.06
C PRO A 194 8.59 -17.50 11.66
N ASP A 195 9.28 -18.56 11.20
CA ASP A 195 10.62 -18.96 11.66
C ASP A 195 11.71 -18.02 11.16
N VAL A 196 11.64 -16.77 11.58
CA VAL A 196 12.63 -15.73 11.27
C VAL A 196 13.04 -15.01 12.54
N GLU A 197 14.17 -14.30 12.49
CA GLU A 197 14.54 -13.43 13.59
C GLU A 197 13.59 -12.24 13.63
N THR A 198 12.71 -12.20 14.64
CA THR A 198 11.75 -11.12 14.87
C THR A 198 12.27 -10.21 15.97
N SER A 199 12.29 -8.91 15.71
CA SER A 199 12.82 -7.91 16.65
C SER A 199 11.74 -7.06 17.30
N ASN A 200 10.63 -6.82 16.59
CA ASN A 200 9.55 -5.97 17.08
C ASN A 200 8.20 -6.47 16.56
N ILE A 201 7.17 -6.32 17.39
CA ILE A 201 5.78 -6.56 16.96
C ILE A 201 4.97 -5.31 17.31
N LEU A 202 4.29 -4.75 16.32
CA LEU A 202 3.32 -3.67 16.47
C LEU A 202 1.93 -4.23 16.23
N ILE A 203 1.06 -4.13 17.24
CA ILE A 203 -0.36 -4.51 17.10
C ILE A 203 -1.17 -3.22 17.09
N THR A 204 -1.95 -3.00 16.05
CA THR A 204 -2.79 -1.82 15.86
C THR A 204 -4.26 -2.14 16.08
N ASN A 205 -5.12 -1.14 16.01
CA ASN A 205 -6.58 -1.27 16.20
C ASN A 205 -7.01 -1.82 17.57
N LEU A 206 -6.17 -1.77 18.58
CA LEU A 206 -6.53 -2.16 19.93
C LEU A 206 -7.39 -1.08 20.62
N LYS A 207 -8.13 -1.45 21.64
CA LYS A 207 -8.78 -0.48 22.53
C LYS A 207 -7.72 0.47 23.11
N PRO A 208 -7.86 1.81 22.98
CA PRO A 208 -6.88 2.77 23.49
C PRO A 208 -6.70 2.70 25.00
N ASN A 209 -5.45 2.89 25.45
CA ASN A 209 -5.06 2.94 26.88
C ASN A 209 -5.48 1.71 27.70
N ALA A 210 -5.66 0.58 27.03
CA ALA A 210 -6.13 -0.66 27.65
C ALA A 210 -4.99 -1.64 27.89
N LYS A 211 -5.16 -2.51 28.88
CA LYS A 211 -4.21 -3.58 29.20
C LYS A 211 -4.59 -4.85 28.45
N PHE A 212 -3.58 -5.52 27.91
CA PHE A 212 -3.73 -6.78 27.22
C PHE A 212 -2.82 -7.83 27.84
N GLU A 213 -3.36 -9.02 28.01
CA GLU A 213 -2.57 -10.21 28.27
C GLU A 213 -2.08 -10.77 26.93
N LEU A 214 -0.79 -11.04 26.86
CA LEU A 214 -0.13 -11.61 25.70
C LEU A 214 0.49 -12.94 26.09
N GLN A 215 0.20 -13.96 25.30
CA GLN A 215 0.74 -15.31 25.49
C GLN A 215 1.52 -15.73 24.25
N MET A 216 2.76 -16.13 24.43
CA MET A 216 3.58 -16.73 23.38
C MET A 216 3.68 -18.23 23.60
N THR A 217 3.35 -19.01 22.59
CA THR A 217 3.49 -20.47 22.57
C THR A 217 4.34 -20.89 21.37
N GLY A 218 5.22 -21.88 21.57
CA GLY A 218 6.19 -22.27 20.54
C GLY A 218 7.39 -21.31 20.48
N GLY A 219 8.49 -21.77 19.92
CA GLY A 219 9.69 -20.97 19.75
C GLY A 219 10.49 -20.71 21.04
N ARG A 220 11.65 -20.05 20.86
CA ARG A 220 12.43 -19.46 21.97
C ARG A 220 12.25 -17.95 21.86
N ALA A 221 11.38 -17.38 22.66
CA ALA A 221 11.15 -15.94 22.72
C ALA A 221 11.89 -15.33 23.91
N ASN A 222 12.65 -14.28 23.66
CA ASN A 222 13.22 -13.42 24.70
C ASN A 222 12.54 -12.05 24.58
N TRP A 223 11.73 -11.68 25.55
CA TRP A 223 11.14 -10.35 25.62
C TRP A 223 12.21 -9.33 26.01
N ARG A 224 12.46 -8.33 25.16
CA ARG A 224 13.33 -7.20 25.49
C ARG A 224 12.49 -6.08 26.09
N GLY A 225 12.35 -6.09 27.38
CA GLY A 225 11.69 -5.00 28.11
C GLY A 225 11.94 -5.15 29.60
N GLY A 226 12.91 -4.48 30.10
CA GLY A 226 13.19 -4.02 31.48
C GLY A 226 13.11 -4.98 32.65
N LEU A 227 12.44 -6.10 32.62
CA LEU A 227 12.29 -6.99 33.78
C LEU A 227 12.31 -8.50 33.47
N PHE A 228 12.39 -8.90 32.20
CA PHE A 228 12.33 -10.33 31.86
C PHE A 228 13.43 -10.76 30.90
N ASN A 229 14.67 -10.68 31.37
CA ASN A 229 15.77 -11.40 30.76
C ASN A 229 15.54 -12.90 30.91
N GLY A 230 15.19 -13.60 29.83
CA GLY A 230 15.28 -15.04 29.75
C GLY A 230 14.04 -15.83 30.17
N VAL A 231 12.84 -15.30 30.10
CA VAL A 231 11.62 -16.10 30.27
C VAL A 231 11.26 -16.76 28.94
N PRO A 232 11.48 -18.07 28.81
CA PRO A 232 10.97 -18.81 27.66
C PRO A 232 9.48 -19.03 27.87
N ILE A 233 8.65 -18.69 26.91
CA ILE A 233 7.22 -19.04 26.90
C ILE A 233 6.50 -18.54 28.15
N GLY A 234 5.84 -17.39 28.07
CA GLY A 234 5.17 -16.79 29.21
C GLY A 234 4.04 -15.85 28.84
N THR A 235 3.31 -15.49 29.89
CA THR A 235 2.28 -14.46 29.80
C THR A 235 2.92 -13.09 30.09
N TYR A 236 2.66 -12.12 29.24
CA TYR A 236 3.10 -10.73 29.40
C TYR A 236 1.88 -9.83 29.46
N ILE A 237 1.94 -8.73 30.22
CA ILE A 237 0.90 -7.70 30.22
C ILE A 237 1.46 -6.48 29.54
N GLY A 238 0.87 -6.14 28.38
CA GLY A 238 1.17 -4.92 27.64
C GLY A 238 0.05 -3.90 27.77
N GLN A 239 0.35 -2.63 27.50
CA GLN A 239 -0.64 -1.57 27.45
C GLN A 239 -0.59 -0.86 26.09
N SER A 240 -1.74 -0.76 25.43
CA SER A 240 -1.87 0.05 24.23
C SER A 240 -1.75 1.54 24.55
N ASN A 241 -1.24 2.32 23.62
CA ASN A 241 -1.18 3.78 23.75
C ASN A 241 -2.55 4.43 23.46
N SER A 242 -2.60 5.76 23.47
CA SER A 242 -3.80 6.54 23.16
C SER A 242 -4.34 6.36 21.74
N SER A 243 -3.52 5.85 20.82
CA SER A 243 -3.91 5.53 19.45
C SER A 243 -4.29 4.06 19.25
N GLY A 244 -4.36 3.27 20.33
CA GLY A 244 -4.68 1.85 20.24
C GLY A 244 -3.55 0.99 19.62
N VAL A 245 -2.31 1.41 19.79
CA VAL A 245 -1.13 0.66 19.32
C VAL A 245 -0.37 0.09 20.51
N LEU A 246 -0.06 -1.20 20.43
CA LEU A 246 0.82 -1.89 21.36
C LEU A 246 2.13 -2.21 20.64
N TYR A 247 3.23 -1.72 21.19
CA TYR A 247 4.57 -2.02 20.73
C TYR A 247 5.23 -3.04 21.66
N LEU A 248 5.68 -4.14 21.08
CA LEU A 248 6.37 -5.22 21.78
C LEU A 248 7.79 -5.33 21.23
N PRO A 249 8.81 -4.91 21.97
CA PRO A 249 10.18 -5.27 21.65
C PRO A 249 10.32 -6.77 21.88
N PHE A 250 10.49 -7.50 20.81
CA PHE A 250 10.52 -8.95 20.82
C PHE A 250 11.79 -9.43 20.12
N LYS A 251 12.51 -10.37 20.72
CA LYS A 251 13.58 -11.06 20.04
C LYS A 251 13.31 -12.57 20.08
N GLY A 252 12.92 -13.09 18.94
CA GLY A 252 12.64 -14.52 18.79
C GLY A 252 13.17 -15.06 17.48
N ARG A 253 13.55 -16.32 17.48
CA ARG A 253 13.87 -17.09 16.30
C ARG A 253 13.19 -18.43 16.45
N LYS A 254 12.19 -18.67 15.71
CA LYS A 254 11.40 -19.88 15.44
C LYS A 254 9.94 -19.55 15.31
N GLU A 255 9.26 -20.34 14.51
CA GLU A 255 7.81 -20.34 14.41
C GLU A 255 7.16 -20.43 15.79
N GLY A 256 6.23 -19.53 16.05
CA GLY A 256 5.49 -19.44 17.29
C GLY A 256 4.11 -18.85 17.08
N ARG A 257 3.29 -18.90 18.12
CA ARG A 257 1.98 -18.26 18.13
C ARG A 257 1.93 -17.20 19.21
N LEU A 258 1.52 -16.01 18.84
CA LEU A 258 1.21 -14.91 19.76
C LEU A 258 -0.31 -14.79 19.86
N ARG A 259 -0.83 -14.97 21.07
CA ARG A 259 -2.21 -14.63 21.43
C ARG A 259 -2.22 -13.39 22.27
N PHE A 260 -3.21 -12.55 22.10
CA PHE A 260 -3.46 -11.41 22.96
C PHE A 260 -4.95 -11.28 23.27
N ARG A 261 -5.26 -10.83 24.49
CA ARG A 261 -6.64 -10.55 24.91
C ARG A 261 -6.70 -9.35 25.84
N LEU A 262 -7.78 -8.60 25.75
CA LEU A 262 -8.06 -7.47 26.62
C LEU A 262 -8.25 -7.96 28.07
N LEU A 263 -7.61 -7.30 29.01
CA LEU A 263 -7.87 -7.48 30.43
C LEU A 263 -9.03 -6.56 30.86
N SER A 264 -9.97 -7.11 31.59
CA SER A 264 -11.12 -6.40 32.16
C SER A 264 -10.71 -5.39 33.23
#